data_75006d4bc9f71c0626c060980812d251
#
_entry.id   75006d4bc9f71c0626c060980812d251
#
_cell.length_a   1.000
_cell.length_b   1.000
_cell.length_c   1.000
_cell.angle_alpha   90.00
_cell.angle_beta   90.00
_cell.angle_gamma   90.00
#
_symmetry.space_group_name_H-M   'P 1'
#
loop_
_entity.id
_entity.type
_entity.pdbx_description
1 polymer ?
#
loop_
_entity_poly.entity_id
_entity_poly.type
_entity_poly.pdbx_seq_one_letter_code
_entity_poly.pdbx_strand_id
1 'polypeptide(L)'
;MRTLVIGEGAGIGPAIRFAEQNRATLPCPLVLLGSDTPFPFRPRPSVIIVPGLPIGVIACMPLLEEWGIASRLASTLDLPGCYEGTATALAEIWLTSLNAAERAQIEIVTYVSV
;
A
#
# COMPACT_ATOMS: atom_id res chain seq x y z
N MET A 1 15.10 8.89 -2.69
CA MET A 1 14.09 8.27 -3.57
C MET A 1 13.22 7.31 -2.78
N ARG A 2 11.95 7.21 -3.12
CA ARG A 2 11.02 6.27 -2.49
C ARG A 2 10.29 5.48 -3.57
N THR A 3 9.85 4.27 -3.23
CA THR A 3 9.07 3.42 -4.15
C THR A 3 7.66 3.23 -3.60
N LEU A 4 6.67 3.53 -4.44
CA LEU A 4 5.26 3.25 -4.14
C LEU A 4 4.83 2.06 -4.97
N VAL A 5 4.38 0.99 -4.31
CA VAL A 5 3.88 -0.21 -4.97
C VAL A 5 2.37 -0.28 -4.78
N ILE A 6 1.64 -0.42 -5.86
CA ILE A 6 0.18 -0.50 -5.85
C ILE A 6 -0.24 -1.85 -6.39
N GLY A 7 -1.02 -2.62 -5.61
CA GLY A 7 -1.57 -3.90 -6.06
C GLY A 7 -3.07 -3.94 -5.84
N GLU A 8 -3.83 -4.27 -6.87
CA GLU A 8 -5.29 -4.36 -6.79
C GLU A 8 -5.79 -5.69 -7.35
N GLY A 9 -6.72 -6.32 -6.64
CA GLY A 9 -7.34 -7.57 -7.07
C GLY A 9 -6.31 -8.66 -7.28
N ALA A 10 -6.22 -9.19 -8.49
CA ALA A 10 -5.22 -10.20 -8.82
C ALA A 10 -3.78 -9.67 -8.76
N GLY A 11 -3.60 -8.34 -8.72
CA GLY A 11 -2.29 -7.70 -8.60
C GLY A 11 -1.72 -7.72 -7.18
N ILE A 12 -2.50 -8.10 -6.17
CA ILE A 12 -2.02 -8.17 -4.78
C ILE A 12 -0.86 -9.16 -4.64
N GLY A 13 -1.00 -10.37 -5.16
CA GLY A 13 0.05 -11.38 -5.10
C GLY A 13 1.36 -10.94 -5.75
N PRO A 14 1.32 -10.49 -7.01
CA PRO A 14 2.50 -9.94 -7.68
C PRO A 14 3.13 -8.76 -6.95
N ALA A 15 2.33 -7.86 -6.37
CA ALA A 15 2.86 -6.72 -5.62
C ALA A 15 3.62 -7.18 -4.36
N ILE A 16 3.08 -8.13 -3.63
CA ILE A 16 3.74 -8.71 -2.44
C ILE A 16 5.04 -9.42 -2.87
N ARG A 17 4.99 -10.17 -3.96
CA ARG A 17 6.18 -10.88 -4.46
C ARG A 17 7.27 -9.89 -4.89
N PHE A 18 6.90 -8.81 -5.54
CA PHE A 18 7.85 -7.75 -5.91
C PHE A 18 8.53 -7.18 -4.67
N ALA A 19 7.75 -6.87 -3.63
CA ALA A 19 8.30 -6.35 -2.38
C ALA A 19 9.22 -7.38 -1.70
N GLU A 20 8.84 -8.65 -1.70
CA GLU A 20 9.68 -9.73 -1.14
C GLU A 20 11.01 -9.84 -1.85
N GLN A 21 10.98 -9.89 -3.18
CA GLN A 21 12.19 -10.07 -3.99
C GLN A 21 13.15 -8.90 -3.91
N ASN A 22 12.63 -7.71 -3.61
CA ASN A 22 13.41 -6.47 -3.63
C ASN A 22 13.54 -5.83 -2.24
N ARG A 23 13.12 -6.50 -1.17
CA ARG A 23 13.03 -5.89 0.16
C ARG A 23 14.36 -5.37 0.70
N ALA A 24 15.48 -5.93 0.26
CA ALA A 24 16.79 -5.49 0.70
C ALA A 24 17.28 -4.23 -0.04
N THR A 25 16.69 -3.91 -1.19
CA THR A 25 17.15 -2.84 -2.07
C THR A 25 16.11 -1.74 -2.32
N LEU A 26 14.83 -1.98 -2.01
CA LEU A 26 13.79 -0.97 -2.22
C LEU A 26 14.01 0.24 -1.31
N PRO A 27 14.07 1.45 -1.86
CA PRO A 27 14.23 2.66 -1.04
C PRO A 27 12.88 3.05 -0.41
N CYS A 28 12.81 3.02 0.91
CA CYS A 28 11.64 3.47 1.71
C CYS A 28 10.31 3.05 1.10
N PRO A 29 10.05 1.74 0.90
CA PRO A 29 8.86 1.31 0.17
C PRO A 29 7.57 1.56 0.94
N LEU A 30 6.52 1.93 0.20
CA LEU A 30 5.15 1.92 0.68
C LEU A 30 4.34 1.06 -0.27
N VAL A 31 3.64 0.04 0.27
CA VAL A 31 2.83 -0.88 -0.52
C VAL A 31 1.36 -0.62 -0.19
N LEU A 32 0.57 -0.30 -1.20
CA LEU A 32 -0.86 -0.10 -1.08
C LEU A 32 -1.58 -1.23 -1.81
N LEU A 33 -2.41 -1.98 -1.09
CA LEU A 33 -3.12 -3.13 -1.61
C LEU A 33 -4.62 -2.88 -1.54
N GLY A 34 -5.32 -3.13 -2.63
CA GLY A 34 -6.76 -2.91 -2.72
C GLY A 34 -7.50 -4.12 -3.26
N SER A 35 -8.74 -4.31 -2.80
CA SER A 35 -9.59 -5.38 -3.29
C SER A 35 -11.06 -5.03 -3.15
N ASP A 36 -11.88 -5.52 -4.07
CA ASP A 36 -13.34 -5.49 -3.96
C ASP A 36 -13.91 -6.82 -3.43
N THR A 37 -13.02 -7.74 -3.06
CA THR A 37 -13.34 -9.01 -2.41
C THR A 37 -12.53 -9.12 -1.12
N PRO A 38 -12.85 -10.06 -0.21
CA PRO A 38 -12.05 -10.26 0.99
C PRO A 38 -10.58 -10.51 0.66
N PHE A 39 -9.68 -9.95 1.48
CA PHE A 39 -8.25 -10.15 1.28
C PHE A 39 -7.85 -11.61 1.50
N PRO A 40 -6.82 -12.12 0.77
CA PRO A 40 -6.30 -13.47 0.97
C PRO A 40 -5.44 -13.61 2.23
N PHE A 41 -5.48 -12.63 3.10
CA PHE A 41 -4.76 -12.61 4.37
C PHE A 41 -5.64 -11.91 5.41
N ARG A 42 -5.24 -11.98 6.68
CA ARG A 42 -5.98 -11.32 7.76
C ARG A 42 -5.33 -9.96 8.07
N PRO A 43 -5.99 -8.85 7.71
CA PRO A 43 -5.46 -7.52 8.05
C PRO A 43 -5.32 -7.33 9.56
N ARG A 44 -4.32 -6.55 9.95
CA ARG A 44 -4.14 -6.17 11.36
C ARG A 44 -3.63 -4.72 11.44
N PRO A 45 -3.77 -4.05 12.60
CA PRO A 45 -3.23 -2.70 12.75
C PRO A 45 -1.72 -2.68 12.60
N SER A 46 -1.21 -1.67 11.87
CA SER A 46 0.22 -1.47 11.68
C SER A 46 0.81 -0.67 12.82
N VAL A 47 2.07 -0.94 13.15
CA VAL A 47 2.87 -0.10 14.06
C VAL A 47 3.79 0.83 13.29
N ILE A 48 3.86 0.70 11.98
CA ILE A 48 4.66 1.57 11.12
C ILE A 48 3.84 2.82 10.78
N ILE A 49 4.39 3.99 11.07
CA ILE A 49 3.71 5.26 10.80
C ILE A 49 3.87 5.62 9.32
N VAL A 50 2.75 5.95 8.66
CA VAL A 50 2.75 6.44 7.28
C VAL A 50 2.02 7.78 7.25
N PRO A 51 2.74 8.90 7.25
CA PRO A 51 2.13 10.22 7.15
C PRO A 51 1.43 10.41 5.80
N GLY A 52 0.39 11.24 5.79
CA GLY A 52 -0.28 11.64 4.56
C GLY A 52 -1.47 10.79 4.15
N LEU A 53 -1.82 9.78 4.94
CA LEU A 53 -3.00 8.95 4.72
C LEU A 53 -4.17 9.43 5.60
N PRO A 54 -5.42 9.16 5.20
CA PRO A 54 -6.58 9.52 6.01
C PRO A 54 -6.54 8.87 7.40
N ILE A 55 -7.09 9.55 8.38
CA ILE A 55 -7.24 9.03 9.74
C ILE A 55 -8.09 7.76 9.68
N GLY A 56 -7.65 6.72 10.38
CA GLY A 56 -8.36 5.44 10.41
C GLY A 56 -7.87 4.42 9.40
N VAL A 57 -7.01 4.81 8.45
CA VAL A 57 -6.37 3.87 7.52
C VAL A 57 -5.13 3.33 8.23
N ILE A 58 -5.32 2.26 9.00
CA ILE A 58 -4.28 1.70 9.87
C ILE A 58 -3.99 0.22 9.62
N ALA A 59 -4.84 -0.47 8.88
CA ALA A 59 -4.66 -1.90 8.64
C ALA A 59 -3.52 -2.15 7.64
N CYS A 60 -2.74 -3.19 7.89
CA CYS A 60 -1.61 -3.57 7.06
C CYS A 60 -1.68 -5.04 6.67
N MET A 61 -0.83 -5.42 5.71
CA MET A 61 -0.59 -6.82 5.35
C MET A 61 0.48 -7.37 6.28
N PRO A 62 0.16 -8.38 7.12
CA PRO A 62 1.05 -8.81 8.20
C PRO A 62 2.46 -9.22 7.76
N LEU A 63 2.58 -9.91 6.62
CA LEU A 63 3.89 -10.38 6.16
C LEU A 63 4.79 -9.22 5.75
N LEU A 64 4.24 -8.20 5.09
CA LEU A 64 4.99 -6.99 4.75
C LEU A 64 5.42 -6.25 6.02
N GLU A 65 4.54 -6.19 7.00
CA GLU A 65 4.86 -5.57 8.29
C GLU A 65 6.03 -6.28 8.97
N GLU A 66 6.05 -7.61 8.95
CA GLU A 66 7.15 -8.41 9.52
C GLU A 66 8.49 -8.11 8.84
N TRP A 67 8.45 -7.79 7.56
CA TRP A 67 9.67 -7.42 6.80
C TRP A 67 10.06 -5.96 6.99
N GLY A 68 9.33 -5.20 7.81
CA GLY A 68 9.59 -3.78 8.01
C GLY A 68 9.15 -2.91 6.84
N ILE A 69 8.31 -3.44 5.95
CA ILE A 69 7.78 -2.72 4.79
C ILE A 69 6.43 -2.13 5.16
N ALA A 70 6.30 -0.80 5.06
CA ALA A 70 5.04 -0.12 5.32
C ALA A 70 3.99 -0.52 4.29
N SER A 71 2.80 -0.88 4.74
CA SER A 71 1.68 -1.20 3.87
C SER A 71 0.37 -0.67 4.44
N ARG A 72 -0.57 -0.37 3.56
CA ARG A 72 -1.93 0.00 3.94
C ARG A 72 -2.89 -0.61 2.94
N LEU A 73 -4.14 -0.75 3.36
CA LEU A 73 -5.15 -1.50 2.60
C LEU A 73 -6.30 -0.60 2.21
N ALA A 74 -6.86 -0.87 1.03
CA ALA A 74 -8.08 -0.23 0.54
C ALA A 74 -9.08 -1.32 0.16
N SER A 75 -10.36 -1.11 0.45
CA SER A 75 -11.40 -2.08 0.13
C SER A 75 -12.72 -1.37 -0.13
N THR A 76 -13.50 -1.90 -1.04
CA THR A 76 -14.87 -1.43 -1.29
C THR A 76 -15.87 -2.11 -0.35
N LEU A 77 -15.41 -3.01 0.53
CA LEU A 77 -16.26 -3.78 1.44
C LEU A 77 -16.41 -3.16 2.83
N ASP A 78 -15.94 -1.92 3.03
CA ASP A 78 -16.01 -1.23 4.33
C ASP A 78 -15.37 -2.07 5.45
N LEU A 79 -14.15 -2.54 5.23
CA LEU A 79 -13.41 -3.31 6.22
C LEU A 79 -12.73 -2.37 7.24
N PRO A 80 -12.73 -2.75 8.54
CA PRO A 80 -12.11 -1.92 9.58
C PRO A 80 -10.63 -1.66 9.29
N GLY A 81 -10.22 -0.40 9.46
CA GLY A 81 -8.84 0.01 9.28
C GLY A 81 -8.37 0.12 7.84
N CYS A 82 -9.24 -0.15 6.87
CA CYS A 82 -8.96 -0.01 5.45
C CYS A 82 -9.56 1.28 4.90
N TYR A 83 -8.93 1.83 3.87
CA TYR A 83 -9.53 2.93 3.12
C TYR A 83 -10.72 2.39 2.33
N GLU A 84 -11.84 3.08 2.38
CA GLU A 84 -13.03 2.70 1.59
C GLU A 84 -12.86 3.23 0.17
N GLY A 85 -12.48 2.32 -0.75
CA GLY A 85 -12.20 2.67 -2.14
C GLY A 85 -11.11 1.79 -2.72
N THR A 86 -10.44 2.30 -3.75
CA THR A 86 -9.36 1.58 -4.43
C THR A 86 -7.98 1.95 -3.88
N ALA A 87 -7.00 1.07 -4.09
CA ALA A 87 -5.61 1.38 -3.74
C ALA A 87 -5.08 2.54 -4.57
N THR A 88 -5.50 2.67 -5.82
CA THR A 88 -5.11 3.80 -6.68
C THR A 88 -5.63 5.13 -6.11
N ALA A 89 -6.88 5.17 -5.65
CA ALA A 89 -7.42 6.38 -5.02
C ALA A 89 -6.67 6.72 -3.73
N LEU A 90 -6.33 5.72 -2.92
CA LEU A 90 -5.53 5.93 -1.71
C LEU A 90 -4.13 6.44 -2.05
N ALA A 91 -3.52 5.92 -3.11
CA ALA A 91 -2.22 6.36 -3.59
C ALA A 91 -2.26 7.84 -4.00
N GLU A 92 -3.32 8.28 -4.67
CA GLU A 92 -3.49 9.68 -5.06
C GLU A 92 -3.60 10.60 -3.84
N ILE A 93 -4.32 10.18 -2.80
CA ILE A 93 -4.41 10.94 -1.55
C ILE A 93 -3.02 11.10 -0.94
N TRP A 94 -2.25 10.01 -0.87
CA TRP A 94 -0.91 10.05 -0.30
C TRP A 94 0.02 10.95 -1.13
N LEU A 95 0.01 10.81 -2.45
CA LEU A 95 0.83 11.63 -3.35
C LEU A 95 0.49 13.11 -3.24
N THR A 96 -0.80 13.44 -3.07
CA THR A 96 -1.25 14.82 -2.89
C THR A 96 -0.74 15.43 -1.58
N SER A 97 -0.46 14.61 -0.57
CA SER A 97 0.09 15.08 0.70
C SER A 97 1.56 15.49 0.59
N LEU A 98 2.25 15.11 -0.48
CA LEU A 98 3.65 15.39 -0.72
C LEU A 98 3.80 16.70 -1.48
N ASN A 99 4.91 17.42 -1.25
CA ASN A 99 5.23 18.58 -2.08
C ASN A 99 5.78 18.13 -3.45
N ALA A 100 5.97 19.08 -4.37
CA ALA A 100 6.40 18.75 -5.73
C ALA A 100 7.78 18.06 -5.76
N ALA A 101 8.71 18.49 -4.91
CA ALA A 101 10.04 17.89 -4.84
C ALA A 101 9.98 16.45 -4.34
N GLU A 102 9.17 16.17 -3.32
CA GLU A 102 8.98 14.82 -2.81
C GLU A 102 8.33 13.91 -3.84
N ARG A 103 7.29 14.40 -4.53
CA ARG A 103 6.62 13.63 -5.60
C ARG A 103 7.56 13.26 -6.73
N ALA A 104 8.46 14.15 -7.09
CA ALA A 104 9.44 13.90 -8.15
C ALA A 104 10.41 12.77 -7.78
N GLN A 105 10.54 12.43 -6.49
CA GLN A 105 11.41 11.38 -6.00
C GLN A 105 10.70 10.02 -5.88
N ILE A 106 9.42 9.93 -6.24
CA ILE A 106 8.64 8.70 -6.10
C ILE A 106 8.71 7.88 -7.38
N GLU A 107 9.10 6.62 -7.26
CA GLU A 107 8.97 5.63 -8.31
C GLU A 107 7.71 4.80 -8.04
N ILE A 108 6.82 4.70 -9.02
CA ILE A 108 5.55 3.99 -8.86
C ILE A 108 5.58 2.69 -9.64
N VAL A 109 5.28 1.59 -8.96
CA VAL A 109 5.15 0.25 -9.55
C VAL A 109 3.73 -0.23 -9.31
N THR A 110 3.00 -0.52 -10.38
CA THR A 110 1.57 -0.85 -10.31
C THR A 110 1.29 -2.25 -10.83
N TYR A 111 0.54 -3.02 -10.04
CA TYR A 111 0.01 -4.32 -10.42
C TYR A 111 -1.50 -4.26 -10.26
N VAL A 112 -2.21 -3.98 -11.34
CA VAL A 112 -3.67 -3.84 -11.33
C VAL A 112 -4.26 -4.90 -12.25
N SER A 113 -5.26 -5.63 -11.74
CA SER A 113 -5.95 -6.61 -12.58
C SER A 113 -6.89 -5.88 -13.55
N VAL A 114 -6.94 -6.37 -14.76
CA VAL A 114 -7.73 -5.81 -15.84
C VAL A 114 -9.04 -6.58 -15.99
#